data_9deeef7cec58e41f2531389ee82f44ce
#
_entry.id   9deeef7cec58e41f2531389ee82f44ce
#
_cell.length_a   1.000
_cell.length_b   1.000
_cell.length_c   1.000
_cell.angle_alpha   90.00
_cell.angle_beta   90.00
_cell.angle_gamma   90.00
#
_symmetry.space_group_name_H-M   'P 1'
#
loop_
_entity.id
_entity.type
_entity.pdbx_description
1 polymer ?
#
loop_
_entity_poly.entity_id
_entity_poly.type
_entity_poly.pdbx_seq_one_letter_code
_entity_poly.pdbx_strand_id
1 'polypeptide(L)'
;MVVDDHPLVRESMVNRLRQMGAREVVEAATIGEARARAHVSGPRELCVLDLGLPDGSGLDLLADLRAAGWQRLVVLSAADDPYSVRAAFVAGAQGYLLKSASPLVVADGVRRVLDGGVYADPSVASLLAAGLRGGPVESGVSELSGREVEVLRLVADGQSNKQIGEQLGLSALTVKSHLARIARKLGTGDRAEMVAMAMRAGVIR
;
A
#
# COMPACT_ATOMS: atom_id res chain seq x y z
N MET A 1 15.08 4.81 9.10
CA MET A 1 14.60 5.80 8.12
C MET A 1 13.08 5.91 8.24
N VAL A 2 12.52 7.11 8.06
CA VAL A 2 11.06 7.35 7.97
C VAL A 2 10.77 7.95 6.60
N VAL A 3 9.83 7.34 5.86
CA VAL A 3 9.44 7.78 4.51
C VAL A 3 7.93 8.03 4.50
N ASP A 4 7.52 9.29 4.38
CA ASP A 4 6.12 9.71 4.33
C ASP A 4 6.05 11.11 3.72
N ASP A 5 5.13 11.36 2.80
CA ASP A 5 4.96 12.66 2.16
C ASP A 5 4.26 13.68 3.08
N HIS A 6 3.52 13.21 4.10
CA HIS A 6 2.84 14.07 5.06
C HIS A 6 3.78 14.52 6.18
N PRO A 7 4.14 15.83 6.26
CA PRO A 7 5.14 16.30 7.23
C PRO A 7 4.80 15.98 8.69
N LEU A 8 3.52 16.15 9.09
CA LEU A 8 3.10 15.91 10.48
C LEU A 8 3.17 14.43 10.88
N VAL A 9 2.84 13.50 9.94
CA VAL A 9 2.97 12.06 10.18
C VAL A 9 4.44 11.69 10.32
N ARG A 10 5.29 12.21 9.42
CA ARG A 10 6.73 11.97 9.41
C ARG A 10 7.37 12.48 10.71
N GLU A 11 7.08 13.72 11.12
CA GLU A 11 7.58 14.30 12.37
C GLU A 11 7.13 13.50 13.60
N SER A 12 5.85 13.11 13.65
CA SER A 12 5.31 12.30 14.74
C SER A 12 6.04 10.96 14.85
N MET A 13 6.29 10.30 13.71
CA MET A 13 7.02 9.02 13.68
C MET A 13 8.48 9.18 14.11
N VAL A 14 9.16 10.22 13.63
CA VAL A 14 10.55 10.55 14.04
C VAL A 14 10.64 10.73 15.56
N ASN A 15 9.73 11.54 16.12
CA ASN A 15 9.68 11.77 17.57
C ASN A 15 9.40 10.47 18.34
N ARG A 16 8.52 9.62 17.82
CA ARG A 16 8.25 8.29 18.40
C ARG A 16 9.48 7.40 18.40
N LEU A 17 10.19 7.31 17.29
CA LEU A 17 11.40 6.49 17.20
C LEU A 17 12.51 7.01 18.13
N ARG A 18 12.66 8.34 18.26
CA ARG A 18 13.59 8.95 19.21
C ARG A 18 13.25 8.60 20.67
N GLN A 19 11.96 8.66 21.04
CA GLN A 19 11.48 8.23 22.36
C GLN A 19 11.74 6.73 22.64
N MET A 20 11.79 5.91 21.58
CA MET A 20 12.13 4.50 21.67
C MET A 20 13.65 4.22 21.66
N GLY A 21 14.48 5.27 21.64
CA GLY A 21 15.94 5.16 21.74
C GLY A 21 16.67 5.23 20.41
N ALA A 22 16.02 5.59 19.30
CA ALA A 22 16.71 5.77 18.03
C ALA A 22 17.73 6.92 18.13
N ARG A 23 19.01 6.60 17.88
CA ARG A 23 20.11 7.57 17.94
C ARG A 23 20.08 8.54 16.75
N GLU A 24 19.73 8.03 15.59
CA GLU A 24 19.66 8.77 14.35
C GLU A 24 18.42 8.34 13.55
N VAL A 25 17.66 9.31 13.06
CA VAL A 25 16.51 9.06 12.18
C VAL A 25 16.70 9.89 10.91
N VAL A 26 16.76 9.22 9.78
CA VAL A 26 16.81 9.83 8.45
C VAL A 26 15.40 9.91 7.91
N GLU A 27 15.05 11.04 7.31
CA GLU A 27 13.73 11.35 6.77
C GLU A 27 13.76 11.42 5.25
N ALA A 28 12.66 11.03 4.61
CA ALA A 28 12.42 11.21 3.19
C ALA A 28 10.92 11.49 2.95
N ALA A 29 10.61 12.36 2.01
CA ALA A 29 9.25 12.69 1.62
C ALA A 29 8.81 12.00 0.31
N THR A 30 9.76 11.40 -0.41
CA THR A 30 9.55 10.79 -1.71
C THR A 30 10.36 9.50 -1.85
N ILE A 31 10.00 8.66 -2.83
CA ILE A 31 10.75 7.45 -3.18
C ILE A 31 12.17 7.81 -3.63
N GLY A 32 12.29 8.87 -4.46
CA GLY A 32 13.60 9.35 -4.94
C GLY A 32 14.53 9.74 -3.80
N GLU A 33 14.03 10.51 -2.81
CA GLU A 33 14.79 10.85 -1.61
C GLU A 33 15.16 9.62 -0.78
N ALA A 34 14.22 8.70 -0.59
CA ALA A 34 14.46 7.48 0.20
C ALA A 34 15.56 6.62 -0.43
N ARG A 35 15.51 6.41 -1.75
CA ARG A 35 16.56 5.69 -2.49
C ARG A 35 17.93 6.37 -2.38
N ALA A 36 17.99 7.70 -2.57
CA ALA A 36 19.23 8.45 -2.44
C ALA A 36 19.84 8.31 -1.04
N ARG A 37 19.01 8.42 0.00
CA ARG A 37 19.46 8.25 1.39
C ARG A 37 19.87 6.83 1.70
N ALA A 38 19.14 5.82 1.22
CA ALA A 38 19.50 4.42 1.38
C ALA A 38 20.83 4.10 0.70
N HIS A 39 21.09 4.68 -0.46
CA HIS A 39 22.36 4.51 -1.19
C HIS A 39 23.54 5.09 -0.42
N VAL A 40 23.39 6.29 0.13
CA VAL A 40 24.47 6.98 0.87
C VAL A 40 24.73 6.36 2.24
N SER A 41 23.68 5.99 2.95
CA SER A 41 23.78 5.54 4.36
C SER A 41 23.89 4.02 4.51
N GLY A 42 23.62 3.26 3.45
CA GLY A 42 23.48 1.82 3.52
C GLY A 42 22.24 1.37 4.32
N PRO A 43 22.05 0.05 4.49
CA PRO A 43 20.94 -0.49 5.26
C PRO A 43 21.08 -0.12 6.73
N ARG A 44 19.96 0.36 7.32
CA ARG A 44 19.84 0.70 8.74
C ARG A 44 18.94 -0.30 9.44
N GLU A 45 18.84 -0.19 10.74
CA GLU A 45 18.11 -1.13 11.58
C GLU A 45 16.62 -1.21 11.25
N LEU A 46 15.97 -0.07 10.92
CA LEU A 46 14.54 0.02 10.66
C LEU A 46 14.23 1.03 9.56
N CYS A 47 13.31 0.69 8.68
CA CYS A 47 12.60 1.66 7.85
C CYS A 47 11.10 1.58 8.12
N VAL A 48 10.49 2.74 8.39
CA VAL A 48 9.04 2.93 8.41
C VAL A 48 8.67 3.71 7.17
N LEU A 49 7.75 3.17 6.35
CA LEU A 49 7.41 3.79 5.08
C LEU A 49 5.90 3.80 4.79
N ASP A 50 5.43 4.88 4.18
CA ASP A 50 4.10 4.95 3.60
C ASP A 50 4.08 4.30 2.21
N LEU A 51 2.92 3.72 1.85
CA LEU A 51 2.69 3.18 0.51
C LEU A 51 2.21 4.25 -0.48
N GLY A 52 1.57 5.31 0.00
CA GLY A 52 0.94 6.36 -0.80
C GLY A 52 1.87 7.54 -1.10
N LEU A 53 3.04 7.30 -1.68
CA LEU A 53 4.01 8.34 -2.00
C LEU A 53 3.70 9.03 -3.34
N PRO A 54 4.06 10.34 -3.49
CA PRO A 54 3.64 11.14 -4.64
C PRO A 54 4.34 10.77 -5.95
N ASP A 55 5.53 10.17 -5.86
CA ASP A 55 6.40 9.89 -7.00
C ASP A 55 6.45 8.40 -7.40
N GLY A 56 5.55 7.55 -6.83
CA GLY A 56 5.44 6.17 -7.27
C GLY A 56 4.81 5.22 -6.24
N SER A 57 5.12 3.94 -6.38
CA SER A 57 4.62 2.89 -5.51
C SER A 57 5.54 2.66 -4.31
N GLY A 58 4.99 2.82 -3.09
CA GLY A 58 5.72 2.46 -1.87
C GLY A 58 6.03 0.96 -1.77
N LEU A 59 5.28 0.10 -2.45
CA LEU A 59 5.58 -1.33 -2.54
C LEU A 59 6.87 -1.60 -3.32
N ASP A 60 7.12 -0.85 -4.40
CA ASP A 60 8.37 -0.97 -5.17
C ASP A 60 9.57 -0.52 -4.32
N LEU A 61 9.42 0.59 -3.59
CA LEU A 61 10.45 1.05 -2.66
C LEU A 61 10.73 0.01 -1.57
N LEU A 62 9.67 -0.63 -1.04
CA LEU A 62 9.81 -1.67 -0.02
C LEU A 62 10.64 -2.86 -0.56
N ALA A 63 10.34 -3.31 -1.78
CA ALA A 63 11.09 -4.39 -2.44
C ALA A 63 12.55 -3.99 -2.69
N ASP A 64 12.80 -2.75 -3.15
CA ASP A 64 14.15 -2.22 -3.36
C ASP A 64 14.97 -2.17 -2.05
N LEU A 65 14.36 -1.68 -0.96
CA LEU A 65 15.00 -1.64 0.35
C LEU A 65 15.31 -3.05 0.86
N ARG A 66 14.39 -4.00 0.63
CA ARG A 66 14.62 -5.40 1.00
C ARG A 66 15.81 -5.99 0.23
N ALA A 67 15.85 -5.76 -1.08
CA ALA A 67 16.97 -6.20 -1.93
C ALA A 67 18.29 -5.53 -1.55
N ALA A 68 18.25 -4.28 -1.07
CA ALA A 68 19.42 -3.55 -0.56
C ALA A 68 19.87 -3.98 0.84
N GLY A 69 19.24 -5.00 1.45
CA GLY A 69 19.67 -5.58 2.73
C GLY A 69 18.98 -5.00 3.97
N TRP A 70 17.98 -4.16 3.83
CA TRP A 70 17.16 -3.71 4.97
C TRP A 70 16.35 -4.89 5.53
N GLN A 71 16.54 -5.19 6.81
CA GLN A 71 15.92 -6.36 7.41
C GLN A 71 14.60 -6.05 8.11
N ARG A 72 14.43 -4.85 8.64
CA ARG A 72 13.25 -4.44 9.38
C ARG A 72 12.51 -3.33 8.64
N LEU A 73 11.43 -3.73 7.98
CA LEU A 73 10.59 -2.88 7.15
C LEU A 73 9.18 -2.85 7.72
N VAL A 74 8.71 -1.67 8.11
CA VAL A 74 7.37 -1.45 8.65
C VAL A 74 6.62 -0.51 7.71
N VAL A 75 5.46 -0.92 7.27
CA VAL A 75 4.53 -0.06 6.54
C VAL A 75 3.68 0.72 7.54
N LEU A 76 3.52 2.02 7.31
CA LEU A 76 2.59 2.90 8.01
C LEU A 76 1.69 3.54 6.95
N SER A 77 0.47 3.05 6.79
CA SER A 77 -0.41 3.43 5.68
C SER A 77 -1.81 3.82 6.15
N ALA A 78 -2.49 4.64 5.36
CA ALA A 78 -3.92 4.89 5.53
C ALA A 78 -4.79 3.77 4.93
N ALA A 79 -4.21 2.89 4.11
CA ALA A 79 -4.92 1.78 3.48
C ALA A 79 -5.12 0.63 4.49
N ASP A 80 -6.37 0.24 4.66
CA ASP A 80 -6.80 -0.85 5.54
C ASP A 80 -7.37 -2.05 4.76
N ASP A 81 -7.22 -2.05 3.43
CA ASP A 81 -7.72 -3.10 2.57
C ASP A 81 -6.80 -4.35 2.56
N PRO A 82 -7.39 -5.56 2.42
CA PRO A 82 -6.64 -6.82 2.50
C PRO A 82 -5.53 -6.94 1.45
N TYR A 83 -5.73 -6.32 0.28
CA TYR A 83 -4.77 -6.38 -0.80
C TYR A 83 -3.48 -5.62 -0.47
N SER A 84 -3.60 -4.34 -0.08
CA SER A 84 -2.46 -3.51 0.30
C SER A 84 -1.63 -4.14 1.41
N VAL A 85 -2.33 -4.74 2.39
CA VAL A 85 -1.70 -5.45 3.50
C VAL A 85 -0.94 -6.68 3.02
N ARG A 86 -1.57 -7.53 2.23
CA ARG A 86 -0.94 -8.74 1.69
C ARG A 86 0.24 -8.40 0.79
N ALA A 87 0.07 -7.42 -0.12
CA ALA A 87 1.12 -6.97 -1.02
C ALA A 87 2.34 -6.48 -0.25
N ALA A 88 2.16 -5.73 0.84
CA ALA A 88 3.25 -5.26 1.69
C ALA A 88 4.04 -6.43 2.30
N PHE A 89 3.37 -7.44 2.87
CA PHE A 89 4.04 -8.61 3.43
C PHE A 89 4.75 -9.45 2.35
N VAL A 90 4.14 -9.62 1.18
CA VAL A 90 4.77 -10.31 0.03
C VAL A 90 6.01 -9.55 -0.46
N ALA A 91 5.96 -8.20 -0.47
CA ALA A 91 7.11 -7.35 -0.84
C ALA A 91 8.20 -7.32 0.25
N GLY A 92 7.97 -7.94 1.42
CA GLY A 92 8.98 -8.14 2.45
C GLY A 92 8.84 -7.27 3.70
N ALA A 93 7.69 -6.62 3.93
CA ALA A 93 7.41 -5.98 5.21
C ALA A 93 7.35 -6.99 6.35
N GLN A 94 7.82 -6.61 7.53
CA GLN A 94 7.62 -7.33 8.78
C GLN A 94 6.53 -6.68 9.65
N GLY A 95 6.17 -5.43 9.36
CA GLY A 95 5.11 -4.74 10.07
C GLY A 95 4.14 -4.03 9.14
N TYR A 96 2.87 -4.02 9.49
CA TYR A 96 1.85 -3.20 8.87
C TYR A 96 1.04 -2.48 9.94
N LEU A 97 1.07 -1.16 9.92
CA LEU A 97 0.44 -0.25 10.86
C LEU A 97 -0.47 0.71 10.11
N LEU A 98 -1.61 1.04 10.69
CA LEU A 98 -2.48 2.08 10.16
C LEU A 98 -2.03 3.45 10.66
N LYS A 99 -2.10 4.49 9.80
CA LYS A 99 -1.88 5.89 10.21
C LYS A 99 -2.88 6.37 11.28
N SER A 100 -4.04 5.72 11.35
CA SER A 100 -5.08 5.96 12.37
C SER A 100 -4.82 5.24 13.70
N ALA A 101 -3.82 4.37 13.77
CA ALA A 101 -3.50 3.62 14.99
C ALA A 101 -3.06 4.54 16.13
N SER A 102 -3.40 4.14 17.34
CA SER A 102 -2.95 4.90 18.53
C SER A 102 -1.42 4.86 18.67
N PRO A 103 -0.82 5.88 19.29
CA PRO A 103 0.63 5.92 19.52
C PRO A 103 1.19 4.69 20.24
N LEU A 104 0.38 4.05 21.10
CA LEU A 104 0.78 2.83 21.81
C LEU A 104 0.86 1.63 20.88
N VAL A 105 -0.13 1.48 19.98
CA VAL A 105 -0.17 0.40 18.98
C VAL A 105 1.02 0.54 18.02
N VAL A 106 1.31 1.76 17.58
CA VAL A 106 2.48 2.03 16.72
C VAL A 106 3.77 1.65 17.43
N ALA A 107 3.95 2.05 18.69
CA ALA A 107 5.15 1.73 19.45
C ALA A 107 5.31 0.22 19.70
N ASP A 108 4.22 -0.50 20.02
CA ASP A 108 4.24 -1.95 20.21
C ASP A 108 4.60 -2.67 18.89
N GLY A 109 3.96 -2.28 17.78
CA GLY A 109 4.23 -2.87 16.48
C GLY A 109 5.68 -2.69 16.03
N VAL A 110 6.23 -1.47 16.16
CA VAL A 110 7.63 -1.20 15.84
C VAL A 110 8.57 -2.01 16.73
N ARG A 111 8.30 -2.11 18.04
CA ARG A 111 9.11 -2.88 18.99
C ARG A 111 9.14 -4.36 18.60
N ARG A 112 7.97 -4.95 18.31
CA ARG A 112 7.90 -6.36 17.90
C ARG A 112 8.70 -6.65 16.63
N VAL A 113 8.70 -5.73 15.67
CA VAL A 113 9.51 -5.87 14.46
C VAL A 113 11.00 -5.71 14.77
N LEU A 114 11.38 -4.79 15.65
CA LEU A 114 12.77 -4.65 16.12
C LEU A 114 13.28 -5.92 16.81
N ASP A 115 12.41 -6.59 17.57
CA ASP A 115 12.71 -7.87 18.23
C ASP A 115 12.72 -9.08 17.26
N GLY A 116 12.55 -8.83 15.95
CA GLY A 116 12.59 -9.86 14.91
C GLY A 116 11.25 -10.54 14.63
N GLY A 117 10.17 -10.09 15.25
CA GLY A 117 8.81 -10.58 15.02
C GLY A 117 8.14 -9.96 13.80
N VAL A 118 6.93 -10.45 13.51
CA VAL A 118 6.02 -9.88 12.51
C VAL A 118 4.86 -9.24 13.23
N TYR A 119 4.39 -8.10 12.74
CA TYR A 119 3.26 -7.38 13.33
C TYR A 119 2.27 -6.91 12.28
N ALA A 120 1.00 -7.19 12.48
CA ALA A 120 -0.10 -6.55 11.76
C ALA A 120 -0.97 -5.79 12.76
N ASP A 121 -1.35 -4.56 12.41
CA ASP A 121 -2.32 -3.81 13.20
C ASP A 121 -3.55 -4.68 13.48
N PRO A 122 -4.08 -4.73 14.71
CA PRO A 122 -5.22 -5.57 15.07
C PRO A 122 -6.44 -5.39 14.15
N SER A 123 -6.68 -4.16 13.67
CA SER A 123 -7.76 -3.84 12.73
C SER A 123 -7.58 -4.53 11.38
N VAL A 124 -6.34 -4.83 11.02
CA VAL A 124 -5.94 -5.42 9.72
C VAL A 124 -5.70 -6.93 9.84
N ALA A 125 -5.30 -7.41 11.01
CA ALA A 125 -5.01 -8.83 11.25
C ALA A 125 -6.23 -9.72 10.97
N SER A 126 -7.44 -9.26 11.28
CA SER A 126 -8.68 -9.96 10.98
C SER A 126 -8.94 -10.12 9.47
N LEU A 127 -8.55 -9.12 8.67
CA LEU A 127 -8.68 -9.12 7.22
C LEU A 127 -7.70 -10.11 6.58
N LEU A 128 -6.47 -10.19 7.10
CA LEU A 128 -5.49 -11.21 6.68
C LEU A 128 -6.01 -12.63 6.96
N ALA A 129 -6.59 -12.86 8.14
CA ALA A 129 -7.15 -14.17 8.51
C ALA A 129 -8.36 -14.54 7.65
N ALA A 130 -9.17 -13.59 7.21
CA ALA A 130 -10.28 -13.81 6.29
C ALA A 130 -9.79 -14.12 4.87
N GLY A 131 -8.76 -13.40 4.39
CA GLY A 131 -8.15 -13.60 3.07
C GLY A 131 -7.39 -14.94 2.92
N LEU A 132 -6.92 -15.52 4.02
CA LEU A 132 -6.29 -16.86 4.03
C LEU A 132 -7.29 -18.00 3.83
N ARG A 133 -8.60 -17.76 3.99
CA ARG A 133 -9.69 -18.74 3.79
C ARG A 133 -10.31 -18.70 2.40
N GLY A 134 -10.04 -17.67 1.60
CA GLY A 134 -10.53 -17.50 0.22
C GLY A 134 -9.40 -17.64 -0.78
N GLY A 135 -9.59 -18.44 -1.82
CA GLY A 135 -8.60 -18.63 -2.88
C GLY A 135 -8.22 -17.31 -3.59
N PRO A 136 -7.07 -17.28 -4.29
CA PRO A 136 -6.36 -16.01 -4.60
C PRO A 136 -6.98 -15.11 -5.65
N VAL A 137 -8.02 -15.46 -6.38
CA VAL A 137 -8.44 -14.70 -7.58
C VAL A 137 -9.94 -14.39 -7.64
N GLU A 138 -10.79 -15.17 -7.00
CA GLU A 138 -12.26 -14.99 -7.13
C GLU A 138 -12.84 -13.94 -6.17
N SER A 139 -12.17 -13.66 -5.04
CA SER A 139 -12.70 -12.74 -4.02
C SER A 139 -12.69 -11.28 -4.46
N GLY A 140 -11.66 -10.79 -5.09
CA GLY A 140 -11.54 -9.38 -5.47
C GLY A 140 -12.55 -8.94 -6.53
N VAL A 141 -12.88 -9.85 -7.46
CA VAL A 141 -13.85 -9.55 -8.54
C VAL A 141 -15.29 -9.52 -8.02
N SER A 142 -15.62 -10.38 -7.05
CA SER A 142 -16.95 -10.40 -6.41
C SER A 142 -17.20 -9.17 -5.51
N GLU A 143 -16.16 -8.47 -5.11
CA GLU A 143 -16.22 -7.25 -4.30
C GLU A 143 -16.43 -5.98 -5.13
N LEU A 144 -16.39 -6.07 -6.46
CA LEU A 144 -16.63 -4.91 -7.31
C LEU A 144 -18.06 -4.44 -7.20
N SER A 145 -18.23 -3.14 -6.94
CA SER A 145 -19.54 -2.50 -7.00
C SER A 145 -20.04 -2.44 -8.45
N GLY A 146 -21.37 -2.33 -8.64
CA GLY A 146 -21.95 -2.18 -9.96
C GLY A 146 -21.32 -1.02 -10.77
N ARG A 147 -20.95 0.08 -10.09
CA ARG A 147 -20.31 1.23 -10.73
C ARG A 147 -18.87 0.93 -11.16
N GLU A 148 -18.14 0.14 -10.40
CA GLU A 148 -16.80 -0.30 -10.76
C GLU A 148 -16.81 -1.29 -11.93
N VAL A 149 -17.80 -2.16 -11.98
CA VAL A 149 -18.02 -3.07 -13.13
C VAL A 149 -18.34 -2.26 -14.39
N GLU A 150 -19.17 -1.22 -14.29
CA GLU A 150 -19.51 -0.34 -15.40
C GLU A 150 -18.29 0.42 -15.94
N VAL A 151 -17.44 0.94 -15.03
CA VAL A 151 -16.16 1.54 -15.41
C VAL A 151 -15.25 0.52 -16.11
N LEU A 152 -15.13 -0.71 -15.59
CA LEU A 152 -14.31 -1.75 -16.22
C LEU A 152 -14.78 -2.18 -17.60
N ARG A 153 -16.10 -2.21 -17.85
CA ARG A 153 -16.65 -2.48 -19.20
C ARG A 153 -16.16 -1.45 -20.19
N LEU A 154 -16.27 -0.17 -19.84
CA LEU A 154 -15.82 0.92 -20.70
C LEU A 154 -14.30 0.93 -20.90
N VAL A 155 -13.56 0.46 -19.89
CA VAL A 155 -12.11 0.21 -20.03
C VAL A 155 -11.84 -0.92 -21.02
N ALA A 156 -12.61 -2.01 -20.99
CA ALA A 156 -12.50 -3.12 -21.92
C ALA A 156 -12.81 -2.68 -23.36
N ASP A 157 -13.73 -1.72 -23.51
CA ASP A 157 -14.06 -1.06 -24.80
C ASP A 157 -12.97 -0.07 -25.26
N GLY A 158 -11.83 0.02 -24.60
CA GLY A 158 -10.70 0.87 -24.98
C GLY A 158 -10.88 2.36 -24.68
N GLN A 159 -11.90 2.75 -23.90
CA GLN A 159 -12.21 4.17 -23.64
C GLN A 159 -11.19 4.79 -22.68
N SER A 160 -10.81 6.03 -22.94
CA SER A 160 -9.99 6.86 -22.04
C SER A 160 -10.78 7.32 -20.80
N ASN A 161 -10.11 7.70 -19.72
CA ASN A 161 -10.76 8.21 -18.52
C ASN A 161 -11.68 9.43 -18.80
N LYS A 162 -11.36 10.24 -19.81
CA LYS A 162 -12.17 11.38 -20.22
C LYS A 162 -13.48 10.89 -20.86
N GLN A 163 -13.41 9.97 -21.81
CA GLN A 163 -14.59 9.39 -22.49
C GLN A 163 -15.49 8.65 -21.50
N ILE A 164 -14.90 7.85 -20.60
CA ILE A 164 -15.64 7.18 -19.52
C ILE A 164 -16.35 8.22 -18.64
N GLY A 165 -15.66 9.31 -18.29
CA GLY A 165 -16.24 10.39 -17.50
C GLY A 165 -17.43 11.05 -18.20
N GLU A 166 -17.29 11.39 -19.47
CA GLU A 166 -18.37 11.97 -20.30
C GLU A 166 -19.58 11.03 -20.35
N GLN A 167 -19.36 9.73 -20.57
CA GLN A 167 -20.45 8.74 -20.68
C GLN A 167 -21.18 8.47 -19.35
N LEU A 168 -20.43 8.52 -18.24
CA LEU A 168 -20.95 8.20 -16.91
C LEU A 168 -21.36 9.43 -16.08
N GLY A 169 -21.22 10.64 -16.61
CA GLY A 169 -21.50 11.89 -15.90
C GLY A 169 -20.49 12.16 -14.77
N LEU A 170 -19.22 11.74 -14.94
CA LEU A 170 -18.15 11.87 -13.96
C LEU A 170 -17.00 12.73 -14.48
N SER A 171 -16.19 13.28 -13.58
CA SER A 171 -14.91 13.85 -13.98
C SER A 171 -13.89 12.75 -14.31
N ALA A 172 -12.91 13.04 -15.20
CA ALA A 172 -11.81 12.13 -15.48
C ALA A 172 -11.01 11.75 -14.22
N LEU A 173 -10.94 12.66 -13.24
CA LEU A 173 -10.30 12.42 -11.93
C LEU A 173 -11.12 11.43 -11.09
N THR A 174 -12.45 11.52 -11.13
CA THR A 174 -13.34 10.57 -10.46
C THR A 174 -13.20 9.17 -11.07
N VAL A 175 -13.09 9.07 -12.40
CA VAL A 175 -12.82 7.80 -13.08
C VAL A 175 -11.46 7.22 -12.65
N LYS A 176 -10.41 8.05 -12.58
CA LYS A 176 -9.11 7.64 -12.06
C LYS A 176 -9.21 7.08 -10.63
N SER A 177 -10.02 7.72 -9.77
CA SER A 177 -10.26 7.24 -8.40
C SER A 177 -11.00 5.90 -8.36
N HIS A 178 -11.97 5.67 -9.27
CA HIS A 178 -12.61 4.36 -9.42
C HIS A 178 -11.60 3.29 -9.86
N LEU A 179 -10.78 3.58 -10.86
CA LEU A 179 -9.74 2.65 -11.32
C LEU A 179 -8.73 2.31 -10.21
N ALA A 180 -8.35 3.28 -9.39
CA ALA A 180 -7.48 3.03 -8.25
C ALA A 180 -8.13 2.10 -7.19
N ARG A 181 -9.45 2.21 -6.96
CA ARG A 181 -10.18 1.29 -6.07
C ARG A 181 -10.30 -0.12 -6.68
N ILE A 182 -10.59 -0.20 -7.98
CA ILE A 182 -10.64 -1.47 -8.71
C ILE A 182 -9.26 -2.15 -8.65
N ALA A 183 -8.19 -1.41 -8.92
CA ALA A 183 -6.82 -1.87 -8.82
C ALA A 183 -6.53 -2.51 -7.46
N ARG A 184 -6.93 -1.84 -6.36
CA ARG A 184 -6.79 -2.38 -5.00
C ARG A 184 -7.57 -3.67 -4.80
N LYS A 185 -8.82 -3.75 -5.26
CA LYS A 185 -9.67 -4.93 -5.11
C LYS A 185 -9.17 -6.12 -5.93
N LEU A 186 -8.73 -5.86 -7.17
CA LEU A 186 -8.25 -6.90 -8.08
C LEU A 186 -6.78 -7.29 -7.87
N GLY A 187 -6.05 -6.45 -7.15
CA GLY A 187 -4.67 -6.75 -6.88
C GLY A 187 -3.70 -6.45 -8.01
N THR A 188 -4.05 -5.57 -8.90
CA THR A 188 -3.20 -5.18 -10.04
C THR A 188 -3.40 -3.72 -10.41
N GLY A 189 -2.29 -3.03 -10.70
CA GLY A 189 -2.32 -1.66 -11.25
C GLY A 189 -2.38 -1.64 -12.78
N ASP A 190 -2.21 -2.78 -13.44
CA ASP A 190 -2.26 -2.87 -14.90
C ASP A 190 -3.70 -2.86 -15.40
N ARG A 191 -4.00 -1.90 -16.29
CA ARG A 191 -5.34 -1.69 -16.83
C ARG A 191 -5.84 -2.88 -17.66
N ALA A 192 -4.96 -3.51 -18.44
CA ALA A 192 -5.30 -4.67 -19.25
C ALA A 192 -5.51 -5.91 -18.38
N GLU A 193 -4.72 -6.05 -17.32
CA GLU A 193 -4.86 -7.15 -16.37
C GLU A 193 -6.15 -7.04 -15.56
N MET A 194 -6.57 -5.85 -15.13
CA MET A 194 -7.88 -5.64 -14.49
C MET A 194 -9.03 -6.13 -15.37
N VAL A 195 -8.99 -5.79 -16.68
CA VAL A 195 -9.98 -6.24 -17.66
C VAL A 195 -9.93 -7.76 -17.82
N ALA A 196 -8.74 -8.33 -17.98
CA ALA A 196 -8.57 -9.77 -18.15
C ALA A 196 -9.07 -10.57 -16.93
N MET A 197 -8.86 -10.06 -15.71
CA MET A 197 -9.38 -10.67 -14.47
C MET A 197 -10.90 -10.64 -14.43
N ALA A 198 -11.52 -9.50 -14.74
CA ALA A 198 -12.97 -9.34 -14.74
C ALA A 198 -13.65 -10.18 -15.84
N MET A 199 -13.00 -10.35 -17.01
CA MET A 199 -13.46 -11.25 -18.08
C MET A 199 -13.37 -12.72 -17.66
N ARG A 200 -12.23 -13.16 -17.07
CA ARG A 200 -12.08 -14.53 -16.57
C ARG A 200 -13.11 -14.90 -15.51
N ALA A 201 -13.48 -13.95 -14.67
CA ALA A 201 -14.52 -14.12 -13.65
C ALA A 201 -15.96 -13.97 -14.20
N GLY A 202 -16.15 -13.69 -15.49
CA GLY A 202 -17.47 -13.57 -16.13
C GLY A 202 -18.25 -12.31 -15.73
N VAL A 203 -17.62 -11.32 -15.08
CA VAL A 203 -18.28 -10.09 -14.62
C VAL A 203 -18.43 -9.06 -15.76
N ILE A 204 -17.52 -9.09 -16.72
CA ILE A 204 -17.59 -8.35 -17.97
C ILE A 204 -17.35 -9.28 -19.15
N ARG A 205 -17.79 -8.86 -20.35
CA ARG A 205 -17.66 -9.61 -21.60
C ARG A 205 -16.90 -8.77 -22.61
#